data_32bb45306427717cabed25877c8f3ebe
#
_entry.id   32bb45306427717cabed25877c8f3ebe
#
_cell.length_a   1.000
_cell.length_b   1.000
_cell.length_c   1.000
_cell.angle_alpha   90.00
_cell.angle_beta   90.00
_cell.angle_gamma   90.00
#
_symmetry.space_group_name_H-M   'P 1'
#
loop_
_entity.id
_entity.type
_entity.pdbx_description
1 polymer ?
#
loop_
_entity_poly.entity_id
_entity_poly.type
_entity_poly.pdbx_seq_one_letter_code
_entity_poly.pdbx_strand_id
1 'polypeptide(L)'
;MRLKEIISKIEKRHSKKIDLSLNRTFNLLKKLGNPQNKLNNVVTVVGTNSKASMATALSAILKEAGYKYNLYTSPHLQSYTERFVFNNKEINENDLADLLGGIDKILGNDSATVFEILTCAFIKYAEYFKDNINIIEAGLFHRFDSTNVFKQNLLTLLGVIHLDHLNWLDNKTIDGVIYEKTSSLPISNIFINNQMNSEIKTKIKKSLIENKSKKYFFGDNFN
;
A
#
# COMPACT_ATOMS: atom_id res chain seq x y z
N MET A 1 25.78 -9.30 -1.39
CA MET A 1 24.85 -10.32 -0.80
C MET A 1 23.78 -10.61 -1.84
N ARG A 2 23.49 -11.88 -2.15
CA ARG A 2 22.46 -12.21 -3.13
C ARG A 2 21.07 -11.87 -2.57
N LEU A 3 20.12 -11.47 -3.41
CA LEU A 3 18.76 -11.09 -3.00
C LEU A 3 18.10 -12.20 -2.14
N LYS A 4 18.24 -13.47 -2.55
CA LYS A 4 17.71 -14.61 -1.80
C LYS A 4 18.24 -14.70 -0.35
N GLU A 5 19.48 -14.34 -0.11
CA GLU A 5 20.11 -14.40 1.22
C GLU A 5 19.54 -13.32 2.14
N ILE A 6 19.38 -12.08 1.63
CA ILE A 6 18.80 -11.00 2.43
C ILE A 6 17.32 -11.24 2.71
N ILE A 7 16.55 -11.72 1.73
CA ILE A 7 15.14 -12.08 1.92
C ILE A 7 15.02 -13.17 3.01
N SER A 8 15.79 -14.26 2.92
CA SER A 8 15.77 -15.32 3.94
C SER A 8 16.14 -14.80 5.33
N LYS A 9 17.07 -13.85 5.41
CA LYS A 9 17.42 -13.19 6.68
C LYS A 9 16.26 -12.37 7.24
N ILE A 10 15.58 -11.60 6.40
CA ILE A 10 14.43 -10.78 6.78
C ILE A 10 13.26 -11.67 7.23
N GLU A 11 12.98 -12.75 6.50
CA GLU A 11 11.92 -13.71 6.85
C GLU A 11 12.14 -14.37 8.21
N LYS A 12 13.39 -14.69 8.56
CA LYS A 12 13.73 -15.26 9.87
C LYS A 12 13.52 -14.29 11.04
N ARG A 13 13.52 -12.98 10.78
CA ARG A 13 13.23 -11.93 11.80
C ARG A 13 11.75 -11.81 12.10
N HIS A 14 10.90 -12.38 11.27
CA HIS A 14 9.46 -12.22 11.36
C HIS A 14 8.94 -12.80 12.69
N SER A 15 8.39 -11.94 13.52
CA SER A 15 7.56 -12.34 14.65
C SER A 15 6.35 -13.10 14.11
N LYS A 16 6.16 -14.36 14.53
CA LYS A 16 4.99 -15.17 14.15
C LYS A 16 3.66 -14.57 14.60
N LYS A 17 3.69 -13.55 15.45
CA LYS A 17 2.52 -12.87 15.99
C LYS A 17 2.24 -11.65 15.13
N ILE A 18 1.13 -11.69 14.38
CA ILE A 18 0.61 -10.50 13.71
C ILE A 18 0.05 -9.59 14.79
N ASP A 19 0.57 -8.37 14.81
CA ASP A 19 0.13 -7.28 15.64
C ASP A 19 -0.41 -6.19 14.70
N LEU A 20 -1.68 -5.92 14.80
CA LEU A 20 -2.35 -4.86 14.03
C LEU A 20 -1.99 -3.49 14.61
N SER A 21 -0.79 -3.02 14.29
CA SER A 21 -0.22 -1.77 14.77
C SER A 21 0.72 -1.17 13.71
N LEU A 22 0.73 0.15 13.60
CA LEU A 22 1.67 0.90 12.76
C LEU A 22 2.96 1.30 13.49
N ASN A 23 3.10 0.96 14.78
CA ASN A 23 4.22 1.42 15.60
C ASN A 23 5.58 0.98 15.03
N ARG A 24 5.71 -0.29 14.62
CA ARG A 24 6.96 -0.82 14.03
C ARG A 24 7.29 -0.11 12.72
N THR A 25 6.28 0.09 11.87
CA THR A 25 6.43 0.81 10.60
C THR A 25 6.89 2.25 10.82
N PHE A 26 6.24 3.00 11.72
CA PHE A 26 6.65 4.38 12.03
C PHE A 26 8.02 4.45 12.70
N ASN A 27 8.38 3.49 13.56
CA ASN A 27 9.71 3.43 14.16
C ASN A 27 10.79 3.22 13.10
N LEU A 28 10.58 2.31 12.16
CA LEU A 28 11.52 2.09 11.05
C LEU A 28 11.59 3.31 10.13
N LEU A 29 10.46 3.89 9.74
CA LEU A 29 10.42 5.13 8.93
C LEU A 29 11.15 6.28 9.62
N LYS A 30 11.01 6.42 10.95
CA LYS A 30 11.75 7.43 11.72
C LYS A 30 13.26 7.21 11.64
N LYS A 31 13.74 5.98 11.79
CA LYS A 31 15.18 5.64 11.63
C LYS A 31 15.68 5.93 10.20
N LEU A 32 14.81 5.83 9.19
CA LEU A 32 15.11 6.13 7.79
C LEU A 32 15.03 7.62 7.44
N GLY A 33 14.73 8.50 8.41
CA GLY A 33 14.61 9.95 8.21
C GLY A 33 13.24 10.41 7.73
N ASN A 34 12.19 9.66 8.04
CA ASN A 34 10.78 9.92 7.69
C ASN A 34 10.56 10.18 6.18
N PRO A 35 10.99 9.27 5.29
CA PRO A 35 10.90 9.47 3.85
C PRO A 35 9.45 9.62 3.36
N GLN A 36 8.45 9.06 4.07
CA GLN A 36 7.03 9.21 3.73
C GLN A 36 6.55 10.67 3.74
N ASN A 37 7.21 11.55 4.48
CA ASN A 37 6.87 12.98 4.53
C ASN A 37 7.44 13.76 3.33
N LYS A 38 8.25 13.12 2.51
CA LYS A 38 8.92 13.74 1.36
C LYS A 38 8.32 13.31 0.02
N LEU A 39 7.50 12.26 0.01
CA LEU A 39 6.84 11.80 -1.20
C LEU A 39 5.63 12.68 -1.51
N ASN A 40 5.58 13.14 -2.75
CA ASN A 40 4.45 13.84 -3.32
C ASN A 40 3.60 12.87 -4.18
N ASN A 41 2.43 13.32 -4.61
CA ASN A 41 1.59 12.64 -5.60
C ASN A 41 1.31 11.14 -5.25
N VAL A 42 1.00 10.86 -4.00
CA VAL A 42 0.71 9.50 -3.55
C VAL A 42 -0.69 9.09 -3.99
N VAL A 43 -0.78 7.93 -4.61
CA VAL A 43 -2.02 7.23 -4.96
C VAL A 43 -2.08 5.93 -4.16
N THR A 44 -3.05 5.82 -3.28
CA THR A 44 -3.28 4.58 -2.51
C THR A 44 -4.35 3.73 -3.18
N VAL A 45 -4.09 2.43 -3.30
CA VAL A 45 -5.03 1.46 -3.87
C VAL A 45 -5.45 0.47 -2.79
N VAL A 46 -6.73 0.51 -2.42
CA VAL A 46 -7.33 -0.30 -1.35
C VAL A 46 -8.46 -1.16 -1.93
N GLY A 47 -8.74 -2.30 -1.35
CA GLY A 47 -9.83 -3.18 -1.78
C GLY A 47 -9.59 -4.62 -1.33
N THR A 48 -10.59 -5.48 -1.51
CA THR A 48 -10.41 -6.92 -1.39
C THR A 48 -9.84 -7.47 -2.70
N ASN A 49 -10.53 -7.22 -3.79
CA ASN A 49 -10.13 -7.61 -5.14
C ASN A 49 -9.83 -6.37 -6.01
N SER A 50 -9.29 -6.60 -7.20
CA SER A 50 -8.95 -5.59 -8.21
C SER A 50 -7.82 -4.62 -7.87
N LYS A 51 -7.20 -4.67 -6.70
CA LYS A 51 -6.11 -3.75 -6.33
C LYS A 51 -4.97 -3.76 -7.35
N ALA A 52 -4.35 -4.92 -7.58
CA ALA A 52 -3.25 -5.07 -8.54
C ALA A 52 -3.67 -4.66 -9.95
N SER A 53 -4.87 -5.05 -10.40
CA SER A 53 -5.39 -4.66 -11.73
C SER A 53 -5.55 -3.15 -11.86
N MET A 54 -6.08 -2.47 -10.85
CA MET A 54 -6.22 -1.00 -10.85
C MET A 54 -4.87 -0.31 -10.83
N ALA A 55 -3.94 -0.78 -10.00
CA ALA A 55 -2.59 -0.23 -9.91
C ALA A 55 -1.83 -0.38 -11.24
N THR A 56 -1.89 -1.56 -11.85
CA THR A 56 -1.26 -1.85 -13.15
C THR A 56 -1.91 -1.05 -14.28
N ALA A 57 -3.24 -0.98 -14.35
CA ALA A 57 -3.94 -0.19 -15.36
C ALA A 57 -3.58 1.30 -15.24
N LEU A 58 -3.59 1.86 -14.03
CA LEU A 58 -3.19 3.25 -13.81
C LEU A 58 -1.73 3.48 -14.23
N SER A 59 -0.81 2.58 -13.87
CA SER A 59 0.59 2.71 -14.25
C SER A 59 0.81 2.69 -15.78
N ALA A 60 0.04 1.85 -16.50
CA ALA A 60 0.08 1.79 -17.95
C ALA A 60 -0.46 3.11 -18.59
N ILE A 61 -1.59 3.62 -18.09
CA ILE A 61 -2.17 4.89 -18.54
C ILE A 61 -1.18 6.05 -18.33
N LEU A 62 -0.58 6.12 -17.14
CA LEU A 62 0.40 7.16 -16.82
C LEU A 62 1.63 7.08 -17.73
N LYS A 63 2.12 5.87 -17.99
CA LYS A 63 3.26 5.65 -18.90
C LYS A 63 2.96 6.14 -20.31
N GLU A 64 1.81 5.77 -20.87
CA GLU A 64 1.38 6.21 -22.21
C GLU A 64 1.14 7.73 -22.27
N ALA A 65 0.68 8.33 -21.18
CA ALA A 65 0.52 9.78 -21.07
C ALA A 65 1.84 10.53 -20.79
N GLY A 66 2.98 9.84 -20.79
CA GLY A 66 4.31 10.44 -20.59
C GLY A 66 4.69 10.75 -19.14
N TYR A 67 3.87 10.36 -18.17
CA TYR A 67 4.18 10.57 -16.76
C TYR A 67 5.19 9.54 -16.23
N LYS A 68 5.96 9.97 -15.25
CA LYS A 68 6.82 9.09 -14.45
C LYS A 68 6.09 8.64 -13.21
N TYR A 69 6.20 7.35 -12.90
CA TYR A 69 5.59 6.77 -11.71
C TYR A 69 6.55 5.83 -10.98
N ASN A 70 6.27 5.64 -9.70
CA ASN A 70 6.76 4.57 -8.87
C ASN A 70 5.57 3.68 -8.50
N LEU A 71 5.75 2.36 -8.45
CA LEU A 71 4.67 1.42 -8.16
C LEU A 71 5.13 0.39 -7.13
N TYR A 72 4.35 0.25 -6.07
CA TYR A 72 4.48 -0.80 -5.06
C TYR A 72 3.27 -1.70 -5.09
N THR A 73 3.48 -3.00 -5.31
CA THR A 73 2.42 -4.01 -5.37
C THR A 73 2.74 -5.22 -4.50
N SER A 74 1.70 -5.99 -4.15
CA SER A 74 1.83 -7.26 -3.41
C SER A 74 0.62 -8.17 -3.62
N PRO A 75 0.84 -9.50 -3.64
CA PRO A 75 2.13 -10.20 -3.66
C PRO A 75 2.82 -10.14 -5.04
N HIS A 76 4.02 -10.67 -5.15
CA HIS A 76 4.67 -10.98 -6.43
C HIS A 76 4.26 -12.36 -6.95
N LEU A 77 4.47 -12.62 -8.23
CA LEU A 77 4.23 -13.93 -8.84
C LEU A 77 5.50 -14.79 -8.90
N GLN A 78 6.62 -14.22 -9.29
CA GLN A 78 7.90 -14.92 -9.48
C GLN A 78 9.04 -14.34 -8.64
N SER A 79 9.18 -13.01 -8.61
CA SER A 79 10.30 -12.32 -7.98
C SER A 79 9.85 -11.17 -7.08
N TYR A 80 10.57 -10.96 -5.99
CA TYR A 80 10.39 -9.79 -5.12
C TYR A 80 10.59 -8.47 -5.87
N THR A 81 11.36 -8.43 -6.95
CA THR A 81 11.59 -7.24 -7.77
C THR A 81 10.32 -6.69 -8.40
N GLU A 82 9.36 -7.58 -8.77
CA GLU A 82 8.05 -7.20 -9.32
C GLU A 82 7.29 -6.21 -8.43
N ARG A 83 7.53 -6.26 -7.09
CA ARG A 83 6.86 -5.38 -6.14
C ARG A 83 7.36 -3.93 -6.21
N PHE A 84 8.47 -3.68 -6.90
CA PHE A 84 9.22 -2.43 -6.84
C PHE A 84 9.49 -1.88 -8.23
N VAL A 85 8.67 -0.95 -8.67
CA VAL A 85 8.90 -0.18 -9.90
C VAL A 85 9.26 1.25 -9.53
N PHE A 86 10.33 1.79 -10.07
CA PHE A 86 10.77 3.16 -9.87
C PHE A 86 11.05 3.82 -11.21
N ASN A 87 10.53 5.03 -11.39
CA ASN A 87 10.72 5.80 -12.61
C ASN A 87 10.36 4.99 -13.88
N ASN A 88 9.21 4.28 -13.83
CA ASN A 88 8.66 3.40 -14.87
C ASN A 88 9.48 2.13 -15.15
N LYS A 89 10.40 1.73 -14.29
CA LYS A 89 11.23 0.53 -14.45
C LYS A 89 11.23 -0.31 -13.19
N GLU A 90 11.10 -1.63 -13.35
CA GLU A 90 11.31 -2.58 -12.26
C GLU A 90 12.74 -2.48 -11.73
N ILE A 91 12.89 -2.55 -10.41
CA ILE A 91 14.20 -2.57 -9.76
C ILE A 91 14.96 -3.86 -10.12
N ASN A 92 16.26 -3.78 -10.33
CA ASN A 92 17.06 -4.99 -10.52
C ASN A 92 17.37 -5.67 -9.18
N GLU A 93 17.75 -6.96 -9.24
CA GLU A 93 18.00 -7.78 -8.04
C GLU A 93 19.14 -7.23 -7.16
N ASN A 94 20.19 -6.65 -7.75
CA ASN A 94 21.32 -6.13 -6.98
C ASN A 94 20.93 -4.88 -6.21
N ASP A 95 20.24 -3.94 -6.85
CA ASP A 95 19.75 -2.71 -6.21
C ASP A 95 18.74 -3.03 -5.09
N LEU A 96 17.85 -4.00 -5.32
CA LEU A 96 16.91 -4.45 -4.28
C LEU A 96 17.64 -5.11 -3.11
N ALA A 97 18.65 -5.95 -3.38
CA ALA A 97 19.45 -6.58 -2.33
C ALA A 97 20.21 -5.54 -1.50
N ASP A 98 20.81 -4.54 -2.15
CA ASP A 98 21.54 -3.46 -1.46
C ASP A 98 20.58 -2.59 -0.65
N LEU A 99 19.42 -2.23 -1.19
CA LEU A 99 18.38 -1.49 -0.49
C LEU A 99 17.93 -2.24 0.77
N LEU A 100 17.52 -3.51 0.62
CA LEU A 100 17.06 -4.32 1.75
C LEU A 100 18.16 -4.58 2.78
N GLY A 101 19.40 -4.77 2.32
CA GLY A 101 20.56 -4.91 3.19
C GLY A 101 20.84 -3.64 4.01
N GLY A 102 20.66 -2.47 3.41
CA GLY A 102 20.76 -1.18 4.08
C GLY A 102 19.65 -1.00 5.13
N ILE A 103 18.41 -1.33 4.77
CA ILE A 103 17.27 -1.28 5.69
C ILE A 103 17.46 -2.23 6.88
N ASP A 104 17.91 -3.47 6.63
CA ASP A 104 18.16 -4.46 7.67
C ASP A 104 19.23 -4.00 8.67
N LYS A 105 20.29 -3.34 8.20
CA LYS A 105 21.31 -2.73 9.07
C LYS A 105 20.73 -1.61 9.95
N ILE A 106 19.89 -0.75 9.37
CA ILE A 106 19.25 0.37 10.09
C ILE A 106 18.21 -0.15 11.11
N LEU A 107 17.46 -1.20 10.74
CA LEU A 107 16.53 -1.86 11.65
C LEU A 107 17.26 -2.39 12.90
N GLY A 108 18.45 -2.93 12.73
CA GLY A 108 19.27 -3.44 13.85
C GLY A 108 18.61 -4.62 14.53
N ASN A 109 18.37 -4.51 15.85
CA ASN A 109 17.72 -5.55 16.66
C ASN A 109 16.20 -5.37 16.78
N ASP A 110 15.63 -4.32 16.18
CA ASP A 110 14.18 -4.12 16.24
C ASP A 110 13.46 -5.21 15.44
N SER A 111 12.24 -5.51 15.86
CA SER A 111 11.36 -6.42 15.14
C SER A 111 10.56 -5.66 14.08
N ALA A 112 10.40 -6.26 12.90
CA ALA A 112 9.47 -5.83 11.89
C ALA A 112 9.05 -7.04 11.05
N THR A 113 7.85 -6.98 10.48
CA THR A 113 7.40 -8.00 9.53
C THR A 113 8.08 -7.80 8.17
N VAL A 114 8.10 -8.84 7.36
CA VAL A 114 8.62 -8.75 5.98
C VAL A 114 7.91 -7.62 5.22
N PHE A 115 6.58 -7.54 5.33
CA PHE A 115 5.80 -6.54 4.61
C PHE A 115 6.12 -5.11 5.09
N GLU A 116 6.28 -4.89 6.39
CA GLU A 116 6.71 -3.60 6.95
C GLU A 116 8.09 -3.18 6.42
N ILE A 117 9.04 -4.11 6.36
CA ILE A 117 10.40 -3.84 5.84
C ILE A 117 10.33 -3.49 4.36
N LEU A 118 9.59 -4.28 3.54
CA LEU A 118 9.44 -4.03 2.11
C LEU A 118 8.76 -2.70 1.82
N THR A 119 7.69 -2.37 2.57
CA THR A 119 7.00 -1.09 2.44
C THR A 119 7.93 0.09 2.78
N CYS A 120 8.66 0.01 3.91
CA CYS A 120 9.61 1.05 4.28
C CYS A 120 10.76 1.18 3.26
N ALA A 121 11.22 0.06 2.69
CA ALA A 121 12.23 0.04 1.63
C ALA A 121 11.72 0.75 0.37
N PHE A 122 10.50 0.45 -0.07
CA PHE A 122 9.88 1.14 -1.20
C PHE A 122 9.83 2.65 -0.97
N ILE A 123 9.26 3.08 0.16
CA ILE A 123 9.12 4.49 0.49
C ILE A 123 10.48 5.19 0.55
N LYS A 124 11.50 4.51 1.11
CA LYS A 124 12.86 5.05 1.19
C LYS A 124 13.50 5.23 -0.17
N TYR A 125 13.35 4.27 -1.06
CA TYR A 125 13.95 4.36 -2.40
C TYR A 125 13.17 5.33 -3.31
N ALA A 126 11.84 5.40 -3.16
CA ALA A 126 11.00 6.34 -3.89
C ALA A 126 11.35 7.83 -3.60
N GLU A 127 12.00 8.12 -2.47
CA GLU A 127 12.51 9.47 -2.13
C GLU A 127 13.43 10.04 -3.21
N TYR A 128 14.19 9.19 -3.93
CA TYR A 128 15.01 9.62 -5.07
C TYR A 128 14.20 10.08 -6.27
N PHE A 129 12.91 9.71 -6.33
CA PHE A 129 11.96 10.02 -7.39
C PHE A 129 10.68 10.60 -6.79
N LYS A 130 10.80 11.45 -5.78
CA LYS A 130 9.71 11.95 -4.93
C LYS A 130 8.59 12.66 -5.68
N ASP A 131 8.91 13.25 -6.84
CA ASP A 131 7.98 14.04 -7.66
C ASP A 131 7.21 13.16 -8.68
N ASN A 132 7.60 11.89 -8.83
CA ASN A 132 6.83 10.93 -9.60
C ASN A 132 5.48 10.67 -8.94
N ILE A 133 4.53 10.10 -9.71
CA ILE A 133 3.28 9.58 -9.14
C ILE A 133 3.59 8.28 -8.42
N ASN A 134 3.34 8.23 -7.11
CA ASN A 134 3.66 7.09 -6.25
C ASN A 134 2.41 6.24 -6.04
N ILE A 135 2.25 5.15 -6.80
CA ILE A 135 1.13 4.21 -6.70
C ILE A 135 1.48 3.14 -5.68
N ILE A 136 0.68 3.03 -4.62
CA ILE A 136 0.95 2.12 -3.50
C ILE A 136 -0.28 1.26 -3.23
N GLU A 137 -0.13 -0.05 -3.45
CA GLU A 137 -1.14 -1.05 -3.16
C GLU A 137 -1.09 -1.44 -1.68
N ALA A 138 -2.23 -1.36 -0.98
CA ALA A 138 -2.39 -1.87 0.38
C ALA A 138 -2.31 -3.41 0.41
N GLY A 139 -1.61 -3.96 1.39
CA GLY A 139 -1.47 -5.40 1.56
C GLY A 139 -2.71 -6.03 2.17
N LEU A 140 -2.95 -5.74 3.45
CA LEU A 140 -4.06 -6.30 4.22
C LEU A 140 -4.93 -5.18 4.81
N PHE A 141 -6.22 -5.13 4.45
CA PHE A 141 -7.13 -4.05 4.87
C PHE A 141 -6.59 -2.65 4.46
N HIS A 142 -6.50 -1.71 5.41
CA HIS A 142 -5.80 -0.44 5.25
C HIS A 142 -5.45 0.18 6.61
N ARG A 143 -6.33 0.08 7.61
CA ARG A 143 -6.22 0.83 8.86
C ARG A 143 -4.88 0.66 9.58
N PHE A 144 -4.39 -0.56 9.67
CA PHE A 144 -3.09 -0.91 10.28
C PHE A 144 -2.09 -1.48 9.26
N ASP A 145 -2.38 -1.28 7.98
CA ASP A 145 -1.46 -1.68 6.91
C ASP A 145 -0.25 -0.75 6.87
N SER A 146 0.95 -1.32 6.69
CA SER A 146 2.19 -0.54 6.67
C SER A 146 2.25 0.50 5.54
N THR A 147 1.37 0.42 4.55
CA THR A 147 1.21 1.44 3.52
C THR A 147 0.40 2.65 3.97
N ASN A 148 -0.33 2.56 5.10
CA ASN A 148 -1.14 3.65 5.64
C ASN A 148 -0.31 4.62 6.50
N VAL A 149 0.68 5.25 5.92
CA VAL A 149 1.60 6.17 6.62
C VAL A 149 1.59 7.59 6.06
N PHE A 150 0.73 7.85 5.09
CA PHE A 150 0.58 9.16 4.44
C PHE A 150 -0.64 9.89 5.01
N LYS A 151 -0.46 11.18 5.36
CA LYS A 151 -1.56 12.01 5.90
C LYS A 151 -2.51 12.50 4.81
N GLN A 152 -1.98 12.75 3.63
CA GLN A 152 -2.71 13.23 2.46
C GLN A 152 -2.22 12.50 1.22
N ASN A 153 -3.15 12.20 0.34
CA ASN A 153 -2.87 11.58 -0.95
C ASN A 153 -3.43 12.45 -2.08
N LEU A 154 -2.86 12.30 -3.26
CA LEU A 154 -3.42 12.84 -4.48
C LEU A 154 -4.76 12.16 -4.80
N LEU A 155 -4.78 10.83 -4.63
CA LEU A 155 -5.89 9.98 -5.04
C LEU A 155 -5.94 8.73 -4.16
N THR A 156 -7.14 8.25 -3.85
CA THR A 156 -7.39 6.92 -3.31
C THR A 156 -8.32 6.16 -4.25
N LEU A 157 -7.89 4.98 -4.67
CA LEU A 157 -8.69 4.04 -5.45
C LEU A 157 -9.22 2.96 -4.52
N LEU A 158 -10.54 2.90 -4.35
CA LEU A 158 -11.20 1.86 -3.58
C LEU A 158 -11.80 0.81 -4.53
N GLY A 159 -11.17 -0.35 -4.56
CA GLY A 159 -11.62 -1.51 -5.33
C GLY A 159 -12.86 -2.18 -4.74
N VAL A 160 -13.22 -3.32 -5.32
CA VAL A 160 -14.35 -4.12 -4.85
C VAL A 160 -14.08 -4.64 -3.44
N ILE A 161 -15.09 -4.56 -2.57
CA ILE A 161 -15.04 -5.08 -1.20
C ILE A 161 -15.89 -6.35 -1.11
N HIS A 162 -15.30 -7.40 -0.55
CA HIS A 162 -15.93 -8.68 -0.22
C HIS A 162 -15.52 -9.12 1.18
N LEU A 163 -16.18 -10.16 1.70
CA LEU A 163 -15.72 -10.88 2.88
C LEU A 163 -14.35 -11.49 2.60
N ASP A 164 -13.36 -11.10 3.40
CA ASP A 164 -11.98 -11.54 3.27
C ASP A 164 -11.25 -11.38 4.59
N HIS A 165 -10.25 -12.22 4.83
CA HIS A 165 -9.37 -12.16 6.00
C HIS A 165 -10.09 -12.09 7.35
N LEU A 166 -11.26 -12.73 7.48
CA LEU A 166 -12.12 -12.66 8.66
C LEU A 166 -11.45 -13.11 9.96
N ASN A 167 -10.40 -13.93 9.85
CA ASN A 167 -9.64 -14.40 11.03
C ASN A 167 -8.89 -13.27 11.75
N TRP A 168 -8.72 -12.11 11.10
CA TRP A 168 -8.02 -10.94 11.62
C TRP A 168 -8.98 -9.86 12.15
N LEU A 169 -10.28 -10.14 12.13
CA LEU A 169 -11.31 -9.19 12.53
C LEU A 169 -12.00 -9.65 13.82
N ASP A 170 -12.17 -8.74 14.76
CA ASP A 170 -13.06 -8.95 15.91
C ASP A 170 -14.51 -9.07 15.43
N ASN A 171 -14.92 -8.15 14.54
CA ASN A 171 -16.23 -8.20 13.86
C ASN A 171 -16.08 -8.87 12.49
N LYS A 172 -16.33 -10.19 12.44
CA LYS A 172 -16.20 -11.05 11.25
C LYS A 172 -17.35 -10.86 10.24
N THR A 173 -17.69 -9.61 9.96
CA THR A 173 -18.79 -9.23 9.05
C THR A 173 -18.27 -8.35 7.91
N ILE A 174 -19.13 -8.15 6.90
CA ILE A 174 -18.85 -7.20 5.82
C ILE A 174 -18.65 -5.77 6.35
N ASP A 175 -19.37 -5.38 7.40
CA ASP A 175 -19.21 -4.06 8.03
C ASP A 175 -17.83 -3.93 8.69
N GLY A 176 -17.32 -5.01 9.31
CA GLY A 176 -15.96 -5.07 9.84
C GLY A 176 -14.91 -4.89 8.73
N VAL A 177 -15.07 -5.61 7.60
CA VAL A 177 -14.17 -5.46 6.44
C VAL A 177 -14.21 -4.04 5.88
N ILE A 178 -15.40 -3.45 5.72
CA ILE A 178 -15.58 -2.07 5.25
C ILE A 178 -14.88 -1.11 6.19
N TYR A 179 -15.09 -1.25 7.49
CA TYR A 179 -14.47 -0.40 8.51
C TYR A 179 -12.94 -0.43 8.42
N GLU A 180 -12.33 -1.61 8.39
CA GLU A 180 -10.87 -1.77 8.32
C GLU A 180 -10.27 -1.21 7.02
N LYS A 181 -11.03 -1.18 5.93
CA LYS A 181 -10.57 -0.64 4.65
C LYS A 181 -10.82 0.86 4.47
N THR A 182 -11.78 1.45 5.17
CA THR A 182 -12.24 2.81 4.89
C THR A 182 -12.04 3.81 6.01
N SER A 183 -12.01 3.37 7.29
CA SER A 183 -12.00 4.27 8.46
C SER A 183 -10.75 5.15 8.58
N SER A 184 -9.66 4.75 7.94
CA SER A 184 -8.37 5.46 8.01
C SER A 184 -7.89 5.98 6.65
N LEU A 185 -8.76 6.04 5.65
CA LEU A 185 -8.36 6.56 4.35
C LEU A 185 -7.88 8.01 4.46
N PRO A 186 -6.71 8.33 3.88
CA PRO A 186 -6.15 9.67 3.91
C PRO A 186 -7.04 10.66 3.16
N ILE A 187 -6.93 11.94 3.50
CA ILE A 187 -7.63 12.99 2.77
C ILE A 187 -7.13 13.00 1.33
N SER A 188 -8.04 12.83 0.36
CA SER A 188 -7.73 12.72 -1.06
C SER A 188 -8.99 12.91 -1.92
N ASN A 189 -8.89 12.72 -3.24
CA ASN A 189 -10.04 12.36 -4.04
C ASN A 189 -10.22 10.83 -3.95
N ILE A 190 -11.38 10.33 -3.54
CA ILE A 190 -11.64 8.89 -3.40
C ILE A 190 -12.52 8.44 -4.57
N PHE A 191 -11.99 7.55 -5.40
CA PHE A 191 -12.74 6.90 -6.47
C PHE A 191 -13.10 5.48 -6.05
N ILE A 192 -14.40 5.20 -5.99
CA ILE A 192 -14.96 3.93 -5.55
C ILE A 192 -15.43 3.15 -6.77
N ASN A 193 -14.76 2.03 -7.04
CA ASN A 193 -15.10 1.13 -8.13
C ASN A 193 -16.49 0.54 -7.97
N ASN A 194 -17.02 -0.03 -9.04
CA ASN A 194 -18.31 -0.72 -9.02
C ASN A 194 -18.33 -1.79 -7.92
N GLN A 195 -19.29 -1.67 -7.01
CA GLN A 195 -19.56 -2.69 -6.01
C GLN A 195 -20.66 -3.61 -6.55
N MET A 196 -20.40 -4.90 -6.61
CA MET A 196 -21.35 -5.88 -7.17
C MET A 196 -22.67 -5.97 -6.38
N ASN A 197 -22.69 -5.46 -5.14
CA ASN A 197 -23.85 -5.44 -4.27
C ASN A 197 -24.18 -4.00 -3.86
N SER A 198 -25.40 -3.55 -4.13
CA SER A 198 -25.90 -2.22 -3.77
C SER A 198 -25.91 -1.95 -2.26
N GLU A 199 -26.12 -2.98 -1.45
CA GLU A 199 -26.05 -2.89 0.02
C GLU A 199 -24.61 -2.55 0.44
N ILE A 200 -23.60 -3.21 -0.11
CA ILE A 200 -22.18 -2.91 0.16
C ILE A 200 -21.87 -1.46 -0.24
N LYS A 201 -22.33 -1.02 -1.43
CA LYS A 201 -22.17 0.38 -1.86
C LYS A 201 -22.77 1.36 -0.85
N THR A 202 -23.97 1.07 -0.33
CA THR A 202 -24.64 1.89 0.69
C THR A 202 -23.85 1.92 2.00
N LYS A 203 -23.33 0.77 2.45
CA LYS A 203 -22.50 0.69 3.66
C LYS A 203 -21.18 1.46 3.50
N ILE A 204 -20.54 1.38 2.34
CA ILE A 204 -19.34 2.19 2.04
C ILE A 204 -19.66 3.69 2.07
N LYS A 205 -20.79 4.13 1.48
CA LYS A 205 -21.23 5.53 1.55
C LYS A 205 -21.34 6.00 3.01
N LYS A 206 -21.98 5.19 3.87
CA LYS A 206 -22.12 5.49 5.31
C LYS A 206 -20.78 5.56 6.02
N SER A 207 -19.87 4.60 5.77
CA SER A 207 -18.55 4.55 6.42
C SER A 207 -17.65 5.74 6.06
N LEU A 208 -17.89 6.37 4.92
CA LEU A 208 -17.10 7.51 4.43
C LEU A 208 -17.75 8.88 4.78
N ILE A 209 -18.85 8.94 5.53
CA ILE A 209 -19.54 10.21 5.82
C ILE A 209 -18.58 11.20 6.51
N GLU A 210 -17.87 10.77 7.55
CA GLU A 210 -16.98 11.62 8.34
C GLU A 210 -15.65 11.94 7.62
N ASN A 211 -15.30 11.21 6.55
CA ASN A 211 -14.11 11.50 5.78
C ASN A 211 -14.32 12.76 4.92
N LYS A 212 -13.45 13.77 5.08
CA LYS A 212 -13.58 15.07 4.41
C LYS A 212 -13.22 15.06 2.92
N SER A 213 -12.83 13.93 2.37
CA SER A 213 -12.48 13.74 0.96
C SER A 213 -13.69 13.95 0.03
N LYS A 214 -13.42 14.31 -1.22
CA LYS A 214 -14.41 14.18 -2.29
C LYS A 214 -14.53 12.71 -2.68
N LYS A 215 -15.75 12.19 -2.82
CA LYS A 215 -16.05 10.79 -3.12
C LYS A 215 -16.74 10.70 -4.48
N TYR A 216 -16.23 9.81 -5.33
CA TYR A 216 -16.74 9.54 -6.66
C TYR A 216 -17.09 8.06 -6.75
N PHE A 217 -18.36 7.74 -6.92
CA PHE A 217 -18.86 6.37 -7.02
C PHE A 217 -19.13 6.01 -8.47
N PHE A 218 -18.63 4.86 -8.89
CA PHE A 218 -18.98 4.30 -10.20
C PHE A 218 -20.51 4.11 -10.32
N GLY A 219 -21.07 4.51 -11.45
CA GLY A 219 -22.50 4.48 -11.71
C GLY A 219 -23.30 5.66 -11.13
N ASP A 220 -22.71 6.50 -10.25
CA ASP A 220 -23.34 7.71 -9.71
C ASP A 220 -22.67 8.98 -10.27
N ASN A 221 -21.35 9.01 -10.27
CA ASN A 221 -20.56 10.19 -10.64
C ASN A 221 -19.72 9.98 -11.91
N PHE A 222 -19.48 8.73 -12.30
CA PHE A 222 -18.75 8.33 -13.50
C PHE A 222 -19.17 6.92 -13.93
N ASN A 223 -18.95 6.58 -15.23
CA ASN A 223 -19.25 5.28 -15.84
C ASN A 223 -18.02 4.67 -16.49
#